data_2b4b5016c8551662ccf86ab98975e227
#
_entry.id   2b4b5016c8551662ccf86ab98975e227
#
_cell.length_a   1.000
_cell.length_b   1.000
_cell.length_c   1.000
_cell.angle_alpha   90.00
_cell.angle_beta   90.00
_cell.angle_gamma   90.00
#
_symmetry.space_group_name_H-M   'P 1'
#
loop_
_entity.id
_entity.type
_entity.pdbx_description
1 polymer ?
#
loop_
_entity_poly.entity_id
_entity_poly.type
_entity_poly.pdbx_seq_one_letter_code
_entity_poly.pdbx_strand_id
1 'polypeptide(L)'
;MNFIFISPHFPHTYWEFCQRLQRNGVRVLGIADAPYDQLSAELKGSLTEYYRVSNLENYDEVYRAVAFFAFKYGRIDWIESNNEYWLGQDARLRTDFHVTTGLQADEVQAVKEKSAMKKYFAKGGIPTARQIQCAEGYYAVEAFAQDVGFPVIAKPNVGVGAGGTYKIADFGELSRFFETVQSVAQYVVEEFITGDIKSYDAICDSHGEPLFESMTEWPPSIMDIVNKHLDLAYYVYWPLGNTSNMGYRSPCRFFAD
;
A
#
# COMPACT_ATOMS: atom_id res chain seq x y z
N MET A 1 3.33 19.61 17.03
CA MET A 1 2.89 18.98 15.78
C MET A 1 1.52 18.36 15.99
N ASN A 2 0.58 18.61 15.09
CA ASN A 2 -0.76 18.01 15.06
C ASN A 2 -0.79 16.91 14.01
N PHE A 3 -0.93 15.67 14.43
CA PHE A 3 -0.97 14.49 13.59
C PHE A 3 -2.37 13.91 13.61
N ILE A 4 -3.02 13.79 12.46
CA ILE A 4 -4.28 13.07 12.31
C ILE A 4 -3.98 11.63 11.91
N PHE A 5 -4.46 10.69 12.72
CA PHE A 5 -4.38 9.27 12.44
C PHE A 5 -5.76 8.76 12.02
N ILE A 6 -5.88 8.34 10.75
CA ILE A 6 -7.10 7.76 10.18
C ILE A 6 -7.14 6.27 10.52
N SER A 7 -8.27 5.77 11.01
CA SER A 7 -8.46 4.36 11.38
C SER A 7 -7.43 3.82 12.40
N PRO A 8 -7.14 4.52 13.51
CA PRO A 8 -6.11 4.09 14.47
C PRO A 8 -6.48 2.81 15.23
N HIS A 9 -7.72 2.32 15.12
CA HIS A 9 -8.24 1.13 15.80
C HIS A 9 -7.98 -0.17 15.02
N PHE A 10 -7.63 -0.07 13.74
CA PHE A 10 -7.39 -1.23 12.88
C PHE A 10 -6.20 -1.03 11.94
N PRO A 11 -5.24 -1.97 11.91
CA PRO A 11 -5.04 -3.15 12.79
C PRO A 11 -4.93 -2.82 14.28
N HIS A 12 -5.23 -3.82 15.12
CA HIS A 12 -5.28 -3.62 16.59
C HIS A 12 -3.96 -3.14 17.21
N THR A 13 -2.84 -3.31 16.52
CA THR A 13 -1.50 -2.89 16.97
C THR A 13 -1.22 -1.41 16.70
N TYR A 14 -2.10 -0.68 16.00
CA TYR A 14 -1.83 0.71 15.58
C TYR A 14 -1.80 1.72 16.74
N TRP A 15 -2.33 1.34 17.91
CA TRP A 15 -2.14 2.14 19.13
C TRP A 15 -0.64 2.33 19.47
N GLU A 16 0.25 1.42 19.05
CA GLU A 16 1.68 1.55 19.26
C GLU A 16 2.28 2.73 18.50
N PHE A 17 1.85 2.97 17.25
CA PHE A 17 2.23 4.17 16.51
C PHE A 17 1.73 5.44 17.23
N CYS A 18 0.47 5.45 17.63
CA CYS A 18 -0.11 6.57 18.37
C CYS A 18 0.67 6.86 19.65
N GLN A 19 1.02 5.83 20.42
CA GLN A 19 1.79 5.95 21.65
C GLN A 19 3.21 6.49 21.40
N ARG A 20 3.89 5.99 20.35
CA ARG A 20 5.24 6.48 20.01
C ARG A 20 5.21 7.94 19.57
N LEU A 21 4.24 8.35 18.77
CA LEU A 21 4.03 9.74 18.39
C LEU A 21 3.80 10.61 19.64
N GLN A 22 2.90 10.20 20.53
CA GLN A 22 2.62 10.92 21.78
C GLN A 22 3.87 11.06 22.67
N ARG A 23 4.66 10.00 22.83
CA ARG A 23 5.93 10.02 23.60
C ARG A 23 6.96 11.00 23.01
N ASN A 24 6.88 11.26 21.70
CA ASN A 24 7.71 12.27 21.03
C ASN A 24 7.08 13.67 21.01
N GLY A 25 6.08 13.93 21.87
CA GLY A 25 5.46 15.24 22.02
C GLY A 25 4.49 15.63 20.87
N VAL A 26 4.07 14.66 20.05
CA VAL A 26 3.12 14.87 18.97
C VAL A 26 1.70 14.77 19.53
N ARG A 27 0.84 15.70 19.13
CA ARG A 27 -0.59 15.64 19.41
C ARG A 27 -1.24 14.70 18.42
N VAL A 28 -1.71 13.54 18.89
CA VAL A 28 -2.32 12.51 18.05
C VAL A 28 -3.84 12.63 18.09
N LEU A 29 -4.44 12.91 16.93
CA LEU A 29 -5.87 13.16 16.74
C LEU A 29 -6.45 12.00 15.91
N GLY A 30 -7.23 11.11 16.54
CA GLY A 30 -7.78 9.92 15.89
C GLY A 30 -9.10 10.22 15.20
N ILE A 31 -9.27 9.73 13.97
CA ILE A 31 -10.56 9.72 13.25
C ILE A 31 -10.89 8.28 12.86
N ALA A 32 -12.05 7.77 13.29
CA ALA A 32 -12.53 6.46 12.88
C ALA A 32 -14.05 6.34 13.04
N ASP A 33 -14.62 5.24 12.55
CA ASP A 33 -16.04 4.91 12.67
C ASP A 33 -16.36 4.02 13.87
N ALA A 34 -15.36 3.41 14.50
CA ALA A 34 -15.55 2.61 15.70
C ALA A 34 -16.12 3.43 16.86
N PRO A 35 -17.11 2.91 17.62
CA PRO A 35 -17.57 3.54 18.85
C PRO A 35 -16.44 3.71 19.88
N TYR A 36 -16.39 4.86 20.55
CA TYR A 36 -15.30 5.16 21.50
C TYR A 36 -15.17 4.14 22.63
N ASP A 37 -16.28 3.62 23.12
CA ASP A 37 -16.31 2.58 24.18
C ASP A 37 -15.69 1.26 23.74
N GLN A 38 -15.68 0.95 22.44
CA GLN A 38 -15.08 -0.24 21.84
C GLN A 38 -13.57 -0.11 21.55
N LEU A 39 -13.01 1.10 21.65
CA LEU A 39 -11.57 1.29 21.50
C LEU A 39 -10.82 0.66 22.68
N SER A 40 -9.65 0.11 22.42
CA SER A 40 -8.78 -0.42 23.47
C SER A 40 -8.34 0.67 24.46
N ALA A 41 -8.02 0.28 25.68
CA ALA A 41 -7.53 1.20 26.71
C ALA A 41 -6.20 1.87 26.28
N GLU A 42 -5.35 1.11 25.62
CA GLU A 42 -4.05 1.55 25.09
C GLU A 42 -4.24 2.63 24.02
N LEU A 43 -5.18 2.42 23.09
CA LEU A 43 -5.48 3.42 22.06
C LEU A 43 -6.07 4.68 22.66
N LYS A 44 -7.06 4.55 23.55
CA LYS A 44 -7.63 5.70 24.28
C LYS A 44 -6.57 6.52 25.01
N GLY A 45 -5.61 5.85 25.65
CA GLY A 45 -4.50 6.51 26.36
C GLY A 45 -3.44 7.13 25.43
N SER A 46 -3.42 6.76 24.16
CA SER A 46 -2.44 7.21 23.18
C SER A 46 -2.95 8.36 22.28
N LEU A 47 -4.24 8.67 22.34
CA LEU A 47 -4.85 9.75 21.58
C LEU A 47 -5.02 11.00 22.43
N THR A 48 -4.79 12.17 21.87
CA THR A 48 -5.16 13.45 22.47
C THR A 48 -6.67 13.66 22.40
N GLU A 49 -7.26 13.30 21.28
CA GLU A 49 -8.70 13.35 21.06
C GLU A 49 -9.09 12.35 19.97
N TYR A 50 -10.35 11.91 20.04
CA TYR A 50 -10.94 11.01 19.07
C TYR A 50 -12.22 11.60 18.49
N TYR A 51 -12.33 11.63 17.17
CA TYR A 51 -13.52 12.04 16.45
C TYR A 51 -14.13 10.82 15.76
N ARG A 52 -15.36 10.48 16.13
CA ARG A 52 -16.09 9.40 15.48
C ARG A 52 -16.87 9.93 14.28
N VAL A 53 -16.66 9.33 13.11
CA VAL A 53 -17.50 9.47 11.92
C VAL A 53 -18.49 8.30 11.85
N SER A 54 -19.53 8.38 11.03
CA SER A 54 -20.45 7.25 10.84
C SER A 54 -19.89 6.19 9.88
N ASN A 55 -19.10 6.63 8.90
CA ASN A 55 -18.46 5.80 7.91
C ASN A 55 -17.17 6.46 7.41
N LEU A 56 -16.04 5.77 7.57
CA LEU A 56 -14.73 6.25 7.08
C LEU A 56 -14.66 6.35 5.55
N GLU A 57 -15.50 5.63 4.80
CA GLU A 57 -15.57 5.76 3.34
C GLU A 57 -16.31 7.02 2.88
N ASN A 58 -17.05 7.66 3.78
CA ASN A 58 -17.69 8.94 3.49
C ASN A 58 -16.69 10.08 3.64
N TYR A 59 -16.11 10.47 2.52
CA TYR A 59 -15.10 11.53 2.47
C TYR A 59 -15.54 12.82 3.16
N ASP A 60 -16.78 13.26 2.95
CA ASP A 60 -17.28 14.52 3.54
C ASP A 60 -17.33 14.48 5.06
N GLU A 61 -17.63 13.33 5.66
CA GLU A 61 -17.60 13.18 7.11
C GLU A 61 -16.17 13.26 7.64
N VAL A 62 -15.22 12.56 6.99
CA VAL A 62 -13.82 12.61 7.38
C VAL A 62 -13.23 14.00 7.18
N TYR A 63 -13.54 14.67 6.06
CA TYR A 63 -13.15 16.06 5.81
C TYR A 63 -13.60 17.00 6.93
N ARG A 64 -14.87 16.90 7.36
CA ARG A 64 -15.41 17.71 8.48
C ARG A 64 -14.72 17.40 9.81
N ALA A 65 -14.36 16.15 10.06
CA ALA A 65 -13.59 15.77 11.24
C ALA A 65 -12.18 16.39 11.23
N VAL A 66 -11.50 16.41 10.08
CA VAL A 66 -10.21 17.10 9.90
C VAL A 66 -10.39 18.60 10.10
N ALA A 67 -11.44 19.22 9.52
CA ALA A 67 -11.75 20.63 9.69
C ALA A 67 -12.03 21.00 11.16
N PHE A 68 -12.74 20.15 11.89
CA PHE A 68 -12.97 20.32 13.33
C PHE A 68 -11.64 20.35 14.11
N PHE A 69 -10.73 19.41 13.83
CA PHE A 69 -9.44 19.40 14.48
C PHE A 69 -8.56 20.59 14.08
N ALA A 70 -8.60 20.99 12.82
CA ALA A 70 -7.90 22.19 12.36
C ALA A 70 -8.42 23.46 13.05
N PHE A 71 -9.73 23.59 13.23
CA PHE A 71 -10.33 24.70 13.97
C PHE A 71 -9.91 24.70 15.46
N LYS A 72 -9.91 23.53 16.10
CA LYS A 72 -9.66 23.40 17.54
C LYS A 72 -8.18 23.48 17.90
N TYR A 73 -7.30 22.90 17.09
CA TYR A 73 -5.88 22.73 17.41
C TYR A 73 -4.93 23.52 16.51
N GLY A 74 -5.47 24.21 15.51
CA GLY A 74 -4.69 24.94 14.52
C GLY A 74 -4.22 24.05 13.38
N ARG A 75 -3.20 24.47 12.66
CA ARG A 75 -2.67 23.79 11.49
C ARG A 75 -2.45 22.31 11.75
N ILE A 76 -2.88 21.50 10.81
CA ILE A 76 -2.57 20.06 10.75
C ILE A 76 -1.24 19.90 10.02
N ASP A 77 -0.31 19.17 10.66
CA ASP A 77 1.04 18.99 10.14
C ASP A 77 1.20 17.64 9.42
N TRP A 78 0.35 16.65 9.76
CA TRP A 78 0.41 15.31 9.19
C TRP A 78 -0.97 14.64 9.18
N ILE A 79 -1.28 13.90 8.11
CA ILE A 79 -2.48 13.04 7.99
C ILE A 79 -2.02 11.69 7.45
N GLU A 80 -2.29 10.60 8.17
CA GLU A 80 -1.83 9.27 7.79
C GLU A 80 -2.72 8.17 8.40
N SER A 81 -2.86 7.06 7.69
CA SER A 81 -3.52 5.85 8.17
C SER A 81 -2.57 4.68 8.37
N ASN A 82 -1.37 4.71 7.78
CA ASN A 82 -0.48 3.56 7.64
C ASN A 82 -1.17 2.35 6.98
N ASN A 83 -2.16 2.58 6.11
CA ASN A 83 -2.95 1.53 5.52
C ASN A 83 -3.18 1.80 4.03
N GLU A 84 -2.79 0.83 3.19
CA GLU A 84 -2.89 0.95 1.73
C GLU A 84 -4.34 1.21 1.26
N TYR A 85 -5.34 0.71 1.99
CA TYR A 85 -6.75 0.94 1.66
C TYR A 85 -7.10 2.44 1.67
N TRP A 86 -6.58 3.20 2.64
CA TRP A 86 -6.87 4.62 2.84
C TRP A 86 -5.92 5.58 2.11
N LEU A 87 -4.86 5.10 1.46
CA LEU A 87 -3.84 5.95 0.80
C LEU A 87 -4.44 7.07 -0.07
N GLY A 88 -5.45 6.75 -0.89
CA GLY A 88 -6.09 7.73 -1.76
C GLY A 88 -6.85 8.80 -0.98
N GLN A 89 -7.53 8.42 0.10
CA GLN A 89 -8.24 9.35 0.97
C GLN A 89 -7.26 10.23 1.76
N ASP A 90 -6.21 9.63 2.32
CA ASP A 90 -5.18 10.35 3.05
C ASP A 90 -4.52 11.42 2.16
N ALA A 91 -4.14 11.04 0.93
CA ALA A 91 -3.54 11.95 -0.03
C ALA A 91 -4.49 13.09 -0.43
N ARG A 92 -5.78 12.79 -0.66
CA ARG A 92 -6.79 13.81 -0.95
C ARG A 92 -6.99 14.77 0.22
N LEU A 93 -7.05 14.27 1.46
CA LEU A 93 -7.16 15.10 2.65
C LEU A 93 -5.93 16.02 2.82
N ARG A 94 -4.71 15.50 2.57
CA ARG A 94 -3.49 16.32 2.59
C ARG A 94 -3.56 17.46 1.59
N THR A 95 -3.98 17.18 0.36
CA THR A 95 -4.16 18.19 -0.69
C THR A 95 -5.18 19.25 -0.29
N ASP A 96 -6.37 18.83 0.17
CA ASP A 96 -7.47 19.72 0.51
C ASP A 96 -7.16 20.61 1.73
N PHE A 97 -6.36 20.13 2.69
CA PHE A 97 -5.93 20.87 3.88
C PHE A 97 -4.52 21.47 3.77
N HIS A 98 -3.91 21.45 2.60
CA HIS A 98 -2.55 21.96 2.36
C HIS A 98 -1.51 21.36 3.32
N VAL A 99 -1.63 20.08 3.65
CA VAL A 99 -0.65 19.32 4.41
C VAL A 99 0.38 18.80 3.43
N THR A 100 1.58 19.38 3.43
CA THR A 100 2.63 19.12 2.45
C THR A 100 3.53 17.93 2.81
N THR A 101 3.27 17.27 3.92
CA THR A 101 3.98 16.06 4.35
C THR A 101 3.27 14.82 3.79
N GLY A 102 4.01 13.97 3.07
CA GLY A 102 3.46 12.78 2.41
C GLY A 102 2.87 13.04 1.02
N LEU A 103 2.49 11.96 0.34
CA LEU A 103 2.00 11.98 -1.03
C LEU A 103 0.69 12.79 -1.17
N GLN A 104 0.61 13.58 -2.24
CA GLN A 104 -0.58 14.35 -2.60
C GLN A 104 -1.52 13.54 -3.51
N ALA A 105 -2.73 14.07 -3.76
CA ALA A 105 -3.76 13.39 -4.52
C ALA A 105 -3.35 13.04 -5.97
N ASP A 106 -2.52 13.84 -6.59
CA ASP A 106 -1.98 13.64 -7.94
C ASP A 106 -0.78 12.69 -7.99
N GLU A 107 -0.13 12.45 -6.84
CA GLU A 107 1.06 11.58 -6.72
C GLU A 107 0.70 10.14 -6.32
N VAL A 108 -0.40 9.95 -5.59
CA VAL A 108 -0.73 8.67 -4.95
C VAL A 108 -0.91 7.51 -5.94
N GLN A 109 -1.30 7.79 -7.18
CA GLN A 109 -1.45 6.75 -8.21
C GLN A 109 -0.12 6.05 -8.53
N ALA A 110 0.99 6.77 -8.41
CA ALA A 110 2.32 6.23 -8.64
C ALA A 110 2.68 5.06 -7.69
N VAL A 111 2.09 5.02 -6.52
CA VAL A 111 2.32 3.97 -5.50
C VAL A 111 1.13 3.02 -5.32
N LYS A 112 -0.04 3.35 -5.87
CA LYS A 112 -1.26 2.54 -5.73
C LYS A 112 -1.55 1.67 -6.94
N GLU A 113 -1.23 2.14 -8.15
CA GLU A 113 -1.44 1.41 -9.39
C GLU A 113 -0.18 0.67 -9.83
N LYS A 114 -0.27 -0.67 -9.95
CA LYS A 114 0.86 -1.51 -10.37
C LYS A 114 1.46 -1.10 -11.71
N SER A 115 0.61 -0.70 -12.66
CA SER A 115 1.04 -0.22 -13.97
C SER A 115 1.73 1.15 -13.93
N ALA A 116 1.28 2.05 -13.05
CA ALA A 116 1.91 3.35 -12.85
C ALA A 116 3.26 3.21 -12.11
N MET A 117 3.30 2.41 -11.05
CA MET A 117 4.51 2.13 -10.25
C MET A 117 5.67 1.65 -11.13
N LYS A 118 5.42 0.75 -12.09
CA LYS A 118 6.46 0.24 -12.99
C LYS A 118 7.11 1.31 -13.88
N LYS A 119 6.39 2.39 -14.20
CA LYS A 119 6.98 3.52 -14.94
C LYS A 119 8.08 4.22 -14.12
N TYR A 120 7.89 4.32 -12.81
CA TYR A 120 8.90 4.88 -11.90
C TYR A 120 10.08 3.93 -11.74
N PHE A 121 9.82 2.62 -11.58
CA PHE A 121 10.90 1.64 -11.53
C PHE A 121 11.75 1.66 -12.81
N ALA A 122 11.12 1.75 -13.97
CA ALA A 122 11.82 1.87 -15.24
C ALA A 122 12.71 3.13 -15.31
N LYS A 123 12.21 4.29 -14.85
CA LYS A 123 13.01 5.52 -14.74
C LYS A 123 14.22 5.35 -13.82
N GLY A 124 14.05 4.61 -12.72
CA GLY A 124 15.12 4.29 -11.78
C GLY A 124 16.07 3.17 -12.23
N GLY A 125 15.83 2.56 -13.41
CA GLY A 125 16.62 1.43 -13.89
C GLY A 125 16.43 0.14 -13.09
N ILE A 126 15.28 0.02 -12.38
CA ILE A 126 14.94 -1.17 -11.60
C ILE A 126 14.24 -2.17 -12.54
N PRO A 127 14.77 -3.39 -12.70
CA PRO A 127 14.12 -4.42 -13.52
C PRO A 127 12.81 -4.87 -12.84
N THR A 128 11.75 -4.98 -13.64
CA THR A 128 10.45 -5.49 -13.20
C THR A 128 9.93 -6.51 -14.21
N ALA A 129 9.02 -7.39 -13.78
CA ALA A 129 8.29 -8.24 -14.70
C ALA A 129 7.64 -7.41 -15.82
N ARG A 130 7.75 -7.86 -17.07
CA ARG A 130 7.08 -7.23 -18.22
C ARG A 130 5.57 -7.30 -18.00
N GLN A 131 4.84 -6.31 -18.43
CA GLN A 131 3.39 -6.26 -18.23
C GLN A 131 2.64 -5.61 -19.40
N ILE A 132 1.35 -5.94 -19.48
CA ILE A 132 0.36 -5.30 -20.34
C ILE A 132 -0.94 -5.07 -19.56
N GLN A 133 -1.68 -4.02 -19.87
CA GLN A 133 -3.00 -3.77 -19.27
C GLN A 133 -4.08 -4.50 -20.09
N CYS A 134 -5.00 -5.19 -19.43
CA CYS A 134 -6.12 -5.85 -20.10
C CYS A 134 -7.06 -4.87 -20.82
N ALA A 135 -7.03 -3.59 -20.45
CA ALA A 135 -7.75 -2.51 -21.14
C ALA A 135 -7.31 -2.34 -22.61
N GLU A 136 -6.13 -2.84 -22.99
CA GLU A 136 -5.64 -2.83 -24.39
C GLU A 136 -6.35 -3.88 -25.25
N GLY A 137 -7.14 -4.77 -24.64
CA GLY A 137 -7.98 -5.76 -25.29
C GLY A 137 -7.32 -7.14 -25.44
N TYR A 138 -8.16 -8.15 -25.70
CA TYR A 138 -7.76 -9.56 -25.73
C TYR A 138 -6.58 -9.83 -26.66
N TYR A 139 -6.64 -9.36 -27.91
CA TYR A 139 -5.60 -9.65 -28.90
C TYR A 139 -4.23 -9.05 -28.56
N ALA A 140 -4.21 -7.90 -27.90
CA ALA A 140 -2.96 -7.30 -27.43
C ALA A 140 -2.35 -8.12 -26.31
N VAL A 141 -3.18 -8.60 -25.37
CA VAL A 141 -2.74 -9.46 -24.25
C VAL A 141 -2.32 -10.84 -24.75
N GLU A 142 -3.01 -11.40 -25.76
CA GLU A 142 -2.64 -12.66 -26.40
C GLU A 142 -1.26 -12.57 -27.07
N ALA A 143 -1.01 -11.50 -27.82
CA ALA A 143 0.29 -11.25 -28.44
C ALA A 143 1.40 -11.08 -27.38
N PHE A 144 1.12 -10.37 -26.29
CA PHE A 144 2.03 -10.24 -25.16
C PHE A 144 2.33 -11.62 -24.52
N ALA A 145 1.31 -12.43 -24.25
CA ALA A 145 1.49 -13.77 -23.67
C ALA A 145 2.30 -14.70 -24.59
N GLN A 146 2.12 -14.56 -25.92
CA GLN A 146 2.93 -15.28 -26.89
C GLN A 146 4.40 -14.85 -26.85
N ASP A 147 4.69 -13.56 -26.64
CA ASP A 147 6.05 -13.02 -26.60
C ASP A 147 6.78 -13.40 -25.28
N VAL A 148 6.10 -13.29 -24.13
CA VAL A 148 6.71 -13.59 -22.82
C VAL A 148 6.71 -15.08 -22.48
N GLY A 149 5.82 -15.87 -23.11
CA GLY A 149 5.60 -17.28 -22.81
C GLY A 149 4.66 -17.49 -21.61
N PHE A 150 4.08 -18.71 -21.55
CA PHE A 150 3.26 -19.13 -20.41
C PHE A 150 4.11 -19.82 -19.33
N PRO A 151 3.64 -19.82 -18.05
CA PRO A 151 2.43 -19.17 -17.59
C PRO A 151 2.58 -17.65 -17.50
N VAL A 152 1.46 -16.93 -17.52
CA VAL A 152 1.39 -15.51 -17.18
C VAL A 152 0.55 -15.30 -15.92
N ILE A 153 0.69 -14.13 -15.27
CA ILE A 153 -0.07 -13.77 -14.07
C ILE A 153 -0.98 -12.60 -14.40
N ALA A 154 -2.30 -12.80 -14.23
CA ALA A 154 -3.28 -11.72 -14.28
C ALA A 154 -3.65 -11.31 -12.85
N LYS A 155 -3.59 -10.00 -12.56
CA LYS A 155 -3.92 -9.45 -11.23
C LYS A 155 -4.58 -8.08 -11.34
N PRO A 156 -5.42 -7.67 -10.38
CA PRO A 156 -5.99 -6.33 -10.36
C PRO A 156 -4.90 -5.26 -10.38
N ASN A 157 -5.05 -4.22 -11.21
CA ASN A 157 -4.11 -3.10 -11.27
C ASN A 157 -4.04 -2.34 -9.94
N VAL A 158 -5.19 -2.21 -9.27
CA VAL A 158 -5.35 -1.65 -7.93
C VAL A 158 -5.84 -2.74 -6.99
N GLY A 159 -5.30 -2.81 -5.78
CA GLY A 159 -5.70 -3.78 -4.75
C GLY A 159 -4.52 -4.36 -4.00
N VAL A 160 -4.82 -4.94 -2.84
CA VAL A 160 -3.86 -5.49 -1.87
C VAL A 160 -3.96 -7.01 -1.79
N GLY A 161 -2.84 -7.64 -1.46
CA GLY A 161 -2.77 -9.10 -1.30
C GLY A 161 -2.88 -9.85 -2.63
N ALA A 162 -3.06 -11.17 -2.54
CA ALA A 162 -3.16 -12.07 -3.70
C ALA A 162 -4.60 -12.26 -4.21
N GLY A 163 -5.58 -11.55 -3.63
CA GLY A 163 -6.99 -11.67 -4.03
C GLY A 163 -7.20 -11.29 -5.49
N GLY A 164 -7.92 -12.14 -6.23
CA GLY A 164 -8.18 -11.92 -7.65
C GLY A 164 -6.96 -12.14 -8.56
N THR A 165 -5.91 -12.82 -8.09
CA THR A 165 -4.74 -13.15 -8.89
C THR A 165 -4.92 -14.51 -9.57
N TYR A 166 -4.72 -14.55 -10.87
CA TYR A 166 -4.84 -15.75 -11.70
C TYR A 166 -3.49 -16.11 -12.31
N LYS A 167 -3.11 -17.39 -12.18
CA LYS A 167 -2.02 -17.97 -12.96
C LYS A 167 -2.64 -18.63 -14.19
N ILE A 168 -2.30 -18.16 -15.36
CA ILE A 168 -2.86 -18.56 -16.65
C ILE A 168 -1.79 -19.37 -17.37
N ALA A 169 -2.09 -20.63 -17.67
CA ALA A 169 -1.12 -21.60 -18.16
C ALA A 169 -1.08 -21.70 -19.70
N ASP A 170 -2.14 -21.27 -20.39
CA ASP A 170 -2.26 -21.37 -21.85
C ASP A 170 -3.27 -20.38 -22.42
N PHE A 171 -3.41 -20.35 -23.77
CA PHE A 171 -4.35 -19.49 -24.47
C PHE A 171 -5.83 -19.81 -24.16
N GLY A 172 -6.16 -21.07 -23.87
CA GLY A 172 -7.53 -21.45 -23.52
C GLY A 172 -7.94 -20.89 -22.17
N GLU A 173 -7.03 -20.89 -21.20
CA GLU A 173 -7.24 -20.24 -19.90
C GLU A 173 -7.27 -18.72 -20.04
N LEU A 174 -6.46 -18.12 -20.92
CA LEU A 174 -6.50 -16.69 -21.19
C LEU A 174 -7.84 -16.26 -21.78
N SER A 175 -8.38 -17.00 -22.77
CA SER A 175 -9.72 -16.74 -23.31
C SER A 175 -10.79 -16.81 -22.24
N ARG A 176 -10.77 -17.88 -21.43
CA ARG A 176 -11.73 -18.06 -20.33
C ARG A 176 -11.65 -16.93 -19.31
N PHE A 177 -10.45 -16.46 -18.98
CA PHE A 177 -10.24 -15.33 -18.08
C PHE A 177 -10.95 -14.07 -18.61
N PHE A 178 -10.79 -13.75 -19.89
CA PHE A 178 -11.46 -12.60 -20.50
C PHE A 178 -12.98 -12.74 -20.59
N GLU A 179 -13.48 -13.96 -20.73
CA GLU A 179 -14.93 -14.26 -20.81
C GLU A 179 -15.63 -14.23 -19.45
N THR A 180 -14.93 -14.62 -18.38
CA THR A 180 -15.56 -14.90 -17.09
C THR A 180 -15.29 -13.85 -16.02
N VAL A 181 -14.17 -13.13 -16.11
CA VAL A 181 -13.79 -12.15 -15.09
C VAL A 181 -14.48 -10.82 -15.34
N GLN A 182 -15.31 -10.43 -14.37
CA GLN A 182 -15.92 -9.10 -14.42
C GLN A 182 -14.85 -8.01 -14.32
N SER A 183 -15.05 -6.91 -15.04
CA SER A 183 -14.13 -5.76 -15.03
C SER A 183 -12.69 -6.14 -15.42
N VAL A 184 -12.50 -7.08 -16.35
CA VAL A 184 -11.20 -7.54 -16.84
C VAL A 184 -10.28 -6.39 -17.25
N ALA A 185 -10.83 -5.29 -17.75
CA ALA A 185 -10.08 -4.08 -18.11
C ALA A 185 -9.30 -3.45 -16.93
N GLN A 186 -9.68 -3.77 -15.70
CA GLN A 186 -8.98 -3.31 -14.47
C GLN A 186 -7.79 -4.19 -14.10
N TYR A 187 -7.48 -5.21 -14.89
CA TYR A 187 -6.37 -6.13 -14.66
C TYR A 187 -5.14 -5.75 -15.47
N VAL A 188 -3.99 -6.17 -14.93
CA VAL A 188 -2.72 -6.25 -15.65
C VAL A 188 -2.31 -7.70 -15.79
N VAL A 189 -1.69 -8.05 -16.92
CA VAL A 189 -1.07 -9.35 -17.15
C VAL A 189 0.43 -9.17 -17.14
N GLU A 190 1.14 -10.02 -16.41
CA GLU A 190 2.60 -9.99 -16.25
C GLU A 190 3.22 -11.32 -16.64
N GLU A 191 4.47 -11.28 -17.11
CA GLU A 191 5.28 -12.49 -17.22
C GLU A 191 5.46 -13.14 -15.85
N PHE A 192 5.52 -14.47 -15.82
CA PHE A 192 5.73 -15.21 -14.59
C PHE A 192 7.22 -15.26 -14.24
N ILE A 193 7.58 -14.69 -13.11
CA ILE A 193 8.94 -14.73 -12.59
C ILE A 193 9.06 -15.87 -11.58
N THR A 194 10.10 -16.71 -11.76
CA THR A 194 10.46 -17.77 -10.80
C THR A 194 11.54 -17.26 -9.86
N GLY A 195 11.39 -17.51 -8.56
CA GLY A 195 12.37 -17.11 -7.56
C GLY A 195 11.82 -17.16 -6.15
N ASP A 196 12.69 -16.90 -5.19
CA ASP A 196 12.29 -16.74 -3.79
C ASP A 196 11.63 -15.39 -3.58
N ILE A 197 10.48 -15.39 -2.90
CA ILE A 197 9.72 -14.16 -2.66
C ILE A 197 10.22 -13.50 -1.38
N LYS A 198 10.65 -12.25 -1.52
CA LYS A 198 11.06 -11.40 -0.40
C LYS A 198 10.37 -10.05 -0.53
N SER A 199 9.91 -9.50 0.60
CA SER A 199 9.54 -8.09 0.68
C SER A 199 10.64 -7.30 1.38
N TYR A 200 10.82 -6.06 0.96
CA TYR A 200 11.69 -5.09 1.57
C TYR A 200 10.85 -3.95 2.10
N ASP A 201 11.00 -3.64 3.37
CA ASP A 201 10.26 -2.60 4.06
C ASP A 201 11.25 -1.59 4.64
N ALA A 202 11.02 -0.29 4.43
CA ALA A 202 11.87 0.75 4.95
C ALA A 202 11.07 1.96 5.43
N ILE A 203 11.62 2.65 6.43
CA ILE A 203 11.20 4.00 6.84
C ILE A 203 12.30 4.94 6.39
N CYS A 204 11.95 5.92 5.54
CA CYS A 204 12.90 6.85 4.97
C CYS A 204 12.68 8.26 5.51
N ASP A 205 13.74 9.05 5.54
CA ASP A 205 13.67 10.49 5.79
C ASP A 205 13.14 11.25 4.56
N SER A 206 13.06 12.59 4.66
CA SER A 206 12.61 13.46 3.57
C SER A 206 13.55 13.48 2.35
N HIS A 207 14.72 12.89 2.45
CA HIS A 207 15.69 12.78 1.36
C HIS A 207 15.73 11.39 0.74
N GLY A 208 14.82 10.49 1.18
CA GLY A 208 14.76 9.10 0.72
C GLY A 208 15.85 8.20 1.31
N GLU A 209 16.59 8.68 2.33
CA GLU A 209 17.57 7.84 3.01
C GLU A 209 16.88 6.96 4.05
N PRO A 210 17.12 5.63 4.04
CA PRO A 210 16.47 4.73 4.98
C PRO A 210 17.00 4.93 6.40
N LEU A 211 16.07 5.19 7.33
CA LEU A 211 16.31 5.25 8.77
C LEU A 211 16.17 3.88 9.43
N PHE A 212 15.33 3.05 8.85
CA PHE A 212 15.07 1.68 9.28
C PHE A 212 14.75 0.82 8.06
N GLU A 213 15.28 -0.40 8.03
CA GLU A 213 15.09 -1.36 6.95
C GLU A 213 14.84 -2.75 7.52
N SER A 214 13.94 -3.49 6.89
CA SER A 214 13.75 -4.91 7.15
C SER A 214 13.45 -5.66 5.87
N MET A 215 13.67 -6.97 5.88
CA MET A 215 13.33 -7.87 4.79
C MET A 215 12.53 -9.04 5.34
N THR A 216 11.45 -9.38 4.66
CA THR A 216 10.64 -10.55 4.99
C THR A 216 10.74 -11.56 3.85
N GLU A 217 11.05 -12.81 4.17
CA GLU A 217 11.05 -13.94 3.24
C GLU A 217 9.79 -14.79 3.47
N TRP A 218 9.16 -15.21 2.39
CA TRP A 218 7.86 -15.89 2.39
C TRP A 218 7.96 -17.30 1.81
N PRO A 219 8.35 -18.32 2.60
CA PRO A 219 8.27 -19.74 2.24
C PRO A 219 7.09 -20.42 2.97
N PRO A 220 6.01 -20.84 2.32
CA PRO A 220 5.70 -20.75 0.88
C PRO A 220 5.26 -19.36 0.45
N SER A 221 5.11 -19.16 -0.87
CA SER A 221 4.68 -17.88 -1.42
C SER A 221 3.28 -17.48 -0.94
N ILE A 222 3.00 -16.18 -0.85
CA ILE A 222 1.66 -15.66 -0.48
C ILE A 222 0.58 -16.25 -1.40
N MET A 223 0.86 -16.40 -2.70
CA MET A 223 -0.06 -17.02 -3.65
C MET A 223 -0.34 -18.49 -3.32
N ASP A 224 0.68 -19.25 -2.92
CA ASP A 224 0.50 -20.64 -2.48
C ASP A 224 -0.30 -20.72 -1.18
N ILE A 225 -0.02 -19.83 -0.21
CA ILE A 225 -0.75 -19.76 1.05
C ILE A 225 -2.24 -19.54 0.79
N VAL A 226 -2.59 -18.54 -0.02
CA VAL A 226 -3.98 -18.19 -0.33
C VAL A 226 -4.68 -19.31 -1.13
N ASN A 227 -4.05 -19.80 -2.20
CA ASN A 227 -4.66 -20.77 -3.10
C ASN A 227 -4.75 -22.19 -2.51
N LYS A 228 -3.83 -22.56 -1.62
CA LYS A 228 -3.75 -23.89 -1.02
C LYS A 228 -4.22 -23.93 0.43
N HIS A 229 -4.69 -22.80 0.98
CA HIS A 229 -5.11 -22.64 2.38
C HIS A 229 -4.05 -23.13 3.37
N LEU A 230 -2.78 -22.77 3.12
CA LEU A 230 -1.65 -23.15 3.98
C LEU A 230 -1.54 -22.17 5.16
N ASP A 231 -0.90 -22.67 6.23
CA ASP A 231 -0.52 -21.81 7.34
C ASP A 231 0.49 -20.74 6.89
N LEU A 232 0.32 -19.52 7.41
CA LEU A 232 1.23 -18.41 7.13
C LEU A 232 2.54 -18.62 7.90
N ALA A 233 3.64 -18.70 7.18
CA ALA A 233 4.99 -18.68 7.73
C ALA A 233 5.83 -17.65 7.00
N TYR A 234 6.67 -16.92 7.74
CA TYR A 234 7.62 -15.96 7.18
C TYR A 234 8.82 -15.77 8.10
N TYR A 235 9.95 -15.32 7.53
CA TYR A 235 11.14 -14.96 8.28
C TYR A 235 11.41 -13.46 8.11
N VAL A 236 11.59 -12.77 9.23
CA VAL A 236 11.94 -11.33 9.22
C VAL A 236 13.42 -11.19 9.57
N TYR A 237 14.15 -10.49 8.73
CA TYR A 237 15.56 -10.15 8.90
C TYR A 237 15.71 -8.69 9.31
N TRP A 238 16.30 -8.45 10.49
CA TRP A 238 16.62 -7.12 10.98
C TRP A 238 17.73 -7.17 12.04
N PRO A 239 18.68 -6.22 12.08
CA PRO A 239 18.94 -5.20 11.05
C PRO A 239 19.47 -5.85 9.77
N LEU A 240 19.19 -5.27 8.63
CA LEU A 240 19.86 -5.62 7.39
C LEU A 240 21.30 -5.11 7.54
N GLY A 241 22.24 -6.01 7.90
CA GLY A 241 23.67 -5.70 7.88
C GLY A 241 24.04 -5.27 6.47
N ASN A 242 25.22 -4.62 6.29
CA ASN A 242 25.71 -4.03 5.05
C ASN A 242 25.21 -4.75 3.78
N THR A 243 24.09 -4.30 3.22
CA THR A 243 23.36 -4.92 2.09
C THR A 243 24.10 -4.79 0.77
N SER A 244 25.31 -4.15 0.77
CA SER A 244 26.17 -4.03 -0.39
C SER A 244 26.51 -5.36 -1.07
N ASN A 245 26.39 -6.49 -0.36
CA ASN A 245 26.63 -7.82 -0.92
C ASN A 245 25.35 -8.52 -1.48
N MET A 246 24.16 -7.96 -1.28
CA MET A 246 22.91 -8.57 -1.75
C MET A 246 22.38 -7.98 -3.06
N GLY A 247 23.07 -7.00 -3.65
CA GLY A 247 22.69 -6.39 -4.94
C GLY A 247 21.41 -5.53 -4.88
N TYR A 248 20.88 -5.27 -3.69
CA TYR A 248 19.71 -4.42 -3.52
C TYR A 248 20.12 -2.94 -3.45
N ARG A 249 19.64 -2.14 -4.40
CA ARG A 249 19.60 -0.69 -4.23
C ARG A 249 18.31 -0.37 -3.49
N SER A 250 18.39 0.40 -2.39
CA SER A 250 17.20 0.84 -1.63
C SER A 250 16.22 1.55 -2.57
N PRO A 251 14.95 1.08 -2.66
CA PRO A 251 13.94 1.75 -3.49
C PRO A 251 13.59 3.15 -2.99
N CYS A 252 13.89 3.51 -1.75
CA CYS A 252 13.54 4.80 -1.16
C CYS A 252 14.15 6.01 -1.89
N ARG A 253 15.25 5.84 -2.61
CA ARG A 253 15.89 6.93 -3.38
C ARG A 253 15.14 7.33 -4.66
N PHE A 254 14.12 6.61 -5.07
CA PHE A 254 13.43 6.85 -6.35
C PHE A 254 12.19 7.74 -6.26
N PHE A 255 11.76 8.07 -5.05
CA PHE A 255 10.60 8.93 -4.80
C PHE A 255 10.96 10.32 -4.26
N ALA A 256 12.25 10.65 -4.18
CA ALA A 256 12.74 11.91 -3.61
C ALA A 256 13.05 13.02 -4.64
N ASP A 257 12.89 12.74 -5.96
CA ASP A 257 13.11 13.72 -7.06
C ASP A 257 11.82 14.05 -7.81
#